data_53d108dd6cf865e48a6de3a562db729a
#
_entry.id   53d108dd6cf865e48a6de3a562db729a
#
_cell.length_a   1.000
_cell.length_b   1.000
_cell.length_c   1.000
_cell.angle_alpha   90.00
_cell.angle_beta   90.00
_cell.angle_gamma   90.00
#
_symmetry.space_group_name_H-M   'P 1'
#
loop_
_entity.id
_entity.type
_entity.pdbx_description
1 polymer ?
#
loop_
_entity_poly.entity_id
_entity_poly.type
_entity_poly.pdbx_seq_one_letter_code
_entity_poly.pdbx_strand_id
1 'polypeptide(L)'
;MPLRELATVVALLVGLTSLRGASAVGLCTPSPEATDIADRATCPFKMSMDVDPSRIPSELPVTKCNCPDSLCSDKGDYRCQEVKSTFKVAHRGASSELTNKTLELTTACVCVVSKSAGAVWGGQRTTGGDPHKPAKF
;
A
#
# COMPACT_ATOMS: atom_id res chain seq x y z
N MET A 1 -30.00 -49.17 -20.07
CA MET A 1 -29.33 -48.38 -19.03
C MET A 1 -30.39 -47.81 -18.11
N PRO A 2 -30.36 -48.10 -16.82
CA PRO A 2 -31.40 -47.63 -15.88
C PRO A 2 -31.29 -46.14 -15.65
N LEU A 3 -32.41 -45.45 -15.70
CA LEU A 3 -32.55 -44.00 -15.48
C LEU A 3 -31.93 -43.48 -14.17
N ARG A 4 -31.57 -44.34 -13.23
CA ARG A 4 -30.91 -43.98 -11.96
C ARG A 4 -29.46 -43.56 -12.10
N GLU A 5 -28.74 -44.05 -13.09
CA GLU A 5 -27.32 -43.71 -13.32
C GLU A 5 -27.14 -42.31 -13.95
N LEU A 6 -28.11 -41.88 -14.76
CA LEU A 6 -28.09 -40.54 -15.36
C LEU A 6 -28.32 -39.43 -14.34
N ALA A 7 -29.10 -39.68 -13.30
CA ALA A 7 -29.37 -38.68 -12.25
C ALA A 7 -28.14 -38.40 -11.37
N THR A 8 -27.31 -39.40 -11.12
CA THR A 8 -26.09 -39.26 -10.32
C THR A 8 -24.97 -38.52 -11.06
N VAL A 9 -24.86 -38.73 -12.39
CA VAL A 9 -23.85 -38.03 -13.19
C VAL A 9 -24.20 -36.56 -13.35
N VAL A 10 -25.47 -36.19 -13.50
CA VAL A 10 -25.91 -34.80 -13.60
C VAL A 10 -25.72 -34.06 -12.26
N ALA A 11 -25.96 -34.71 -11.12
CA ALA A 11 -25.72 -34.14 -9.83
C ALA A 11 -24.22 -33.85 -9.54
N LEU A 12 -23.32 -34.69 -10.06
CA LEU A 12 -21.87 -34.49 -9.93
C LEU A 12 -21.35 -33.35 -10.82
N LEU A 13 -21.96 -33.15 -11.98
CA LEU A 13 -21.54 -32.06 -12.90
C LEU A 13 -22.01 -30.68 -12.45
N VAL A 14 -23.11 -30.55 -11.70
CA VAL A 14 -23.60 -29.29 -11.18
C VAL A 14 -22.82 -28.83 -9.91
N GLY A 15 -22.18 -29.77 -9.20
CA GLY A 15 -21.40 -29.48 -8.00
C GLY A 15 -20.04 -28.82 -8.24
N LEU A 16 -19.49 -28.78 -9.47
CA LEU A 16 -18.15 -28.27 -9.76
C LEU A 16 -18.10 -26.81 -10.21
N THR A 17 -19.21 -26.10 -10.30
CA THR A 17 -19.20 -24.71 -10.82
C THR A 17 -19.24 -23.61 -9.74
N SER A 18 -19.03 -23.91 -8.47
CA SER A 18 -19.11 -22.94 -7.36
C SER A 18 -17.77 -22.61 -6.73
N LEU A 19 -16.66 -22.71 -7.43
CA LEU A 19 -15.43 -21.99 -7.09
C LEU A 19 -15.53 -20.57 -7.65
N ARG A 20 -16.46 -19.79 -7.09
CA ARG A 20 -16.35 -18.33 -7.18
C ARG A 20 -15.11 -17.94 -6.40
N GLY A 21 -14.01 -17.73 -7.14
CA GLY A 21 -12.85 -17.05 -6.59
C GLY A 21 -13.34 -15.77 -5.92
N ALA A 22 -13.14 -15.66 -4.63
CA ALA A 22 -13.30 -14.41 -3.92
C ALA A 22 -12.31 -13.43 -4.56
N SER A 23 -12.80 -12.63 -5.50
CA SER A 23 -12.05 -11.52 -6.05
C SER A 23 -11.67 -10.64 -4.88
N ALA A 24 -10.38 -10.44 -4.66
CA ALA A 24 -9.81 -9.53 -3.65
C ALA A 24 -10.10 -8.05 -3.97
N VAL A 25 -11.22 -7.77 -4.61
CA VAL A 25 -11.64 -6.43 -5.08
C VAL A 25 -11.96 -5.50 -3.91
N GLY A 26 -12.25 -6.05 -2.71
CA GLY A 26 -12.65 -5.24 -1.56
C GLY A 26 -11.51 -4.54 -0.82
N LEU A 27 -10.25 -5.01 -0.94
CA LEU A 27 -9.12 -4.47 -0.18
C LEU A 27 -8.52 -3.18 -0.78
N CYS A 28 -8.78 -2.92 -2.05
CA CYS A 28 -8.21 -1.78 -2.79
C CYS A 28 -9.21 -0.63 -2.98
N THR A 29 -10.47 -0.85 -2.63
CA THR A 29 -11.52 0.16 -2.77
C THR A 29 -11.76 0.79 -1.41
N PRO A 30 -11.75 2.14 -1.31
CA PRO A 30 -12.15 2.84 -0.09
C PRO A 30 -13.54 2.40 0.36
N SER A 31 -13.72 2.19 1.66
CA SER A 31 -15.01 1.89 2.27
C SER A 31 -15.53 3.13 3.00
N PRO A 32 -16.45 3.91 2.41
CA PRO A 32 -16.92 5.18 3.00
C PRO A 32 -17.59 4.99 4.37
N GLU A 33 -18.18 3.80 4.59
CA GLU A 33 -18.88 3.45 5.82
C GLU A 33 -17.97 2.90 6.92
N ALA A 34 -16.68 2.66 6.62
CA ALA A 34 -15.75 2.15 7.61
C ALA A 34 -15.50 3.18 8.72
N THR A 35 -15.36 2.70 9.94
CA THR A 35 -15.03 3.54 11.10
C THR A 35 -13.58 3.99 11.05
N ASP A 36 -12.68 3.11 10.57
CA ASP A 36 -11.26 3.40 10.46
C ASP A 36 -10.98 4.32 9.26
N ILE A 37 -10.18 5.35 9.49
CA ILE A 37 -9.73 6.27 8.45
C ILE A 37 -8.86 5.57 7.40
N ALA A 38 -8.13 4.55 7.79
CA ALA A 38 -7.26 3.78 6.90
C ALA A 38 -8.06 3.04 5.81
N ASP A 39 -9.24 2.53 6.16
CA ASP A 39 -10.14 1.85 5.21
C ASP A 39 -10.93 2.85 4.35
N ARG A 40 -11.09 4.11 4.78
CA ARG A 40 -11.74 5.19 4.03
C ARG A 40 -10.78 5.96 3.12
N ALA A 41 -9.48 5.77 3.30
CA ALA A 41 -8.48 6.45 2.50
C ALA A 41 -8.57 6.04 1.02
N THR A 42 -8.31 6.98 0.11
CA THR A 42 -8.24 6.72 -1.34
C THR A 42 -7.25 5.60 -1.68
N CYS A 43 -6.19 5.48 -0.88
CA CYS A 43 -5.28 4.34 -0.86
C CYS A 43 -5.41 3.65 0.50
N PRO A 44 -6.25 2.63 0.64
CA PRO A 44 -6.42 1.93 1.91
C PRO A 44 -5.12 1.32 2.40
N PHE A 45 -4.92 1.35 3.71
CA PHE A 45 -3.68 0.90 4.33
C PHE A 45 -3.94 0.24 5.69
N LYS A 46 -2.94 -0.41 6.23
CA LYS A 46 -2.94 -0.95 7.60
C LYS A 46 -1.80 -0.32 8.39
N MET A 47 -2.09 0.02 9.64
CA MET A 47 -1.10 0.44 10.61
C MET A 47 -0.72 -0.74 11.49
N SER A 48 0.56 -0.86 11.80
CA SER A 48 1.10 -1.84 12.74
C SER A 48 2.32 -1.28 13.46
N MET A 49 2.84 -2.03 14.43
CA MET A 49 4.08 -1.69 15.12
C MET A 49 5.18 -2.63 14.64
N ASP A 50 6.31 -2.08 14.25
CA ASP A 50 7.56 -2.82 14.06
C ASP A 50 8.26 -2.92 15.40
N VAL A 51 8.35 -4.13 15.95
CA VAL A 51 8.84 -4.38 17.32
C VAL A 51 10.18 -5.10 17.27
N ASP A 52 11.20 -4.48 17.84
CA ASP A 52 12.54 -5.06 18.01
C ASP A 52 13.06 -4.77 19.43
N PRO A 53 13.08 -5.77 20.32
CA PRO A 53 13.52 -5.58 21.69
C PRO A 53 15.00 -5.16 21.83
N SER A 54 15.82 -5.40 20.83
CA SER A 54 17.24 -5.00 20.82
C SER A 54 17.46 -3.56 20.39
N ARG A 55 16.40 -2.87 19.97
CA ARG A 55 16.42 -1.52 19.42
C ARG A 55 15.86 -0.49 20.41
N ILE A 56 16.32 0.74 20.31
CA ILE A 56 15.82 1.89 21.06
C ILE A 56 15.45 2.99 20.06
N PRO A 57 14.18 3.41 19.94
CA PRO A 57 13.00 2.83 20.61
C PRO A 57 12.70 1.41 20.07
N SER A 58 12.15 0.55 20.94
CA SER A 58 11.85 -0.84 20.59
C SER A 58 10.67 -0.97 19.64
N GLU A 59 9.76 0.01 19.64
CA GLU A 59 8.53 0.00 18.84
C GLU A 59 8.50 1.23 17.94
N LEU A 60 8.23 1.01 16.66
CA LEU A 60 8.06 2.06 15.67
C LEU A 60 6.79 1.82 14.86
N PRO A 61 5.99 2.87 14.62
CA PRO A 61 4.79 2.73 13.80
C PRO A 61 5.18 2.52 12.33
N VAL A 62 4.53 1.55 11.70
CA VAL A 62 4.68 1.27 10.27
C VAL A 62 3.32 1.21 9.59
N THR A 63 3.30 1.62 8.33
CA THR A 63 2.14 1.59 7.48
C THR A 63 2.40 0.63 6.32
N LYS A 64 1.40 -0.11 5.91
CA LYS A 64 1.44 -0.96 4.73
C LYS A 64 0.27 -0.63 3.81
N CYS A 65 0.53 -0.25 2.58
CA CYS A 65 -0.51 -0.12 1.56
C CYS A 65 -1.19 -1.47 1.31
N ASN A 66 -2.51 -1.49 1.28
CA ASN A 66 -3.24 -2.71 0.92
C ASN A 66 -3.00 -3.06 -0.54
N CYS A 67 -2.90 -2.06 -1.40
CA CYS A 67 -2.74 -2.22 -2.85
C CYS A 67 -1.72 -1.22 -3.41
N PRO A 68 -0.42 -1.45 -3.23
CA PRO A 68 0.59 -0.60 -3.84
C PRO A 68 0.47 -0.66 -5.37
N ASP A 69 0.79 0.45 -6.03
CA ASP A 69 0.73 0.67 -7.48
C ASP A 69 -0.67 0.59 -8.11
N SER A 70 -1.74 0.35 -7.34
CA SER A 70 -3.10 0.41 -7.85
C SER A 70 -3.54 1.84 -8.20
N LEU A 71 -4.44 1.97 -9.18
CA LEU A 71 -5.06 3.25 -9.50
C LEU A 71 -5.89 3.73 -8.31
N CYS A 72 -5.75 5.01 -7.98
CA CYS A 72 -6.45 5.65 -6.85
C CYS A 72 -7.23 6.90 -7.26
N SER A 73 -7.29 7.22 -8.55
CA SER A 73 -8.09 8.31 -9.11
C SER A 73 -8.58 7.94 -10.50
N ASP A 74 -9.74 8.45 -10.86
CA ASP A 74 -10.31 8.39 -12.21
C ASP A 74 -9.81 9.53 -13.14
N LYS A 75 -9.10 10.50 -12.57
CA LYS A 75 -8.61 11.71 -13.28
C LYS A 75 -7.12 11.62 -13.60
N GLY A 76 -6.71 10.59 -14.34
CA GLY A 76 -5.32 10.43 -14.77
C GLY A 76 -4.61 9.24 -14.10
N ASP A 77 -3.32 9.06 -14.40
CA ASP A 77 -2.53 7.94 -13.86
C ASP A 77 -2.01 8.27 -12.46
N TYR A 78 -2.94 8.25 -11.48
CA TYR A 78 -2.61 8.36 -10.06
C TYR A 78 -2.56 6.98 -9.44
N ARG A 79 -1.52 6.70 -8.65
CA ARG A 79 -1.29 5.39 -8.05
C ARG A 79 -0.98 5.48 -6.57
N CYS A 80 -1.37 4.44 -5.85
CA CYS A 80 -1.04 4.29 -4.44
C CYS A 80 0.44 3.99 -4.28
N GLN A 81 1.14 4.86 -3.54
CA GLN A 81 2.58 4.72 -3.28
C GLN A 81 2.87 4.76 -1.79
N GLU A 82 3.85 3.97 -1.38
CA GLU A 82 4.37 3.98 -0.02
C GLU A 82 5.36 5.12 0.18
N VAL A 83 5.14 5.90 1.23
CA VAL A 83 6.09 6.92 1.69
C VAL A 83 6.96 6.32 2.77
N LYS A 84 8.26 6.36 2.57
CA LYS A 84 9.24 5.86 3.52
C LYS A 84 9.88 7.01 4.28
N SER A 85 10.08 6.80 5.57
CA SER A 85 10.78 7.73 6.46
C SER A 85 11.97 7.06 7.11
N THR A 86 13.00 7.84 7.36
CA THR A 86 14.24 7.39 7.95
C THR A 86 14.25 7.67 9.44
N PHE A 87 14.45 6.64 10.26
CA PHE A 87 14.52 6.72 11.72
C PHE A 87 15.95 6.48 12.18
N LYS A 88 16.41 7.32 13.09
CA LYS A 88 17.67 7.08 13.82
C LYS A 88 17.35 6.24 15.06
N VAL A 89 17.95 5.10 15.17
CA VAL A 89 17.73 4.12 16.24
C VAL A 89 19.06 3.70 16.85
N ALA A 90 19.04 3.30 18.11
CA ALA A 90 20.18 2.67 18.74
C ALA A 90 19.92 1.17 18.91
N HIS A 91 20.85 0.34 18.53
CA HIS A 91 20.81 -1.11 18.77
C HIS A 91 21.75 -1.48 19.91
N ARG A 92 21.25 -2.32 20.80
CA ARG A 92 22.02 -2.90 21.88
C ARG A 92 22.70 -4.18 21.38
N GLY A 93 24.03 -4.17 21.34
CA GLY A 93 24.85 -5.33 21.02
C GLY A 93 24.91 -6.34 22.15
N ALA A 94 25.52 -7.50 21.88
CA ALA A 94 25.69 -8.59 22.85
C ALA A 94 26.46 -8.16 24.12
N SER A 95 27.35 -7.18 24.01
CA SER A 95 28.13 -6.56 25.11
C SER A 95 27.44 -5.39 25.80
N SER A 96 26.13 -5.20 25.55
CA SER A 96 25.35 -4.03 26.02
C SER A 96 25.79 -2.69 25.43
N GLU A 97 26.70 -2.67 24.49
CA GLU A 97 27.09 -1.49 23.74
C GLU A 97 25.95 -1.00 22.84
N LEU A 98 25.73 0.32 22.80
CA LEU A 98 24.73 0.95 21.94
C LEU A 98 25.40 1.43 20.64
N THR A 99 24.92 0.92 19.52
CA THR A 99 25.34 1.37 18.19
C THR A 99 24.20 2.11 17.49
N ASN A 100 24.49 3.32 16.99
CA ASN A 100 23.52 4.09 16.24
C ASN A 100 23.36 3.51 14.82
N LYS A 101 22.13 3.28 14.40
CA LYS A 101 21.78 2.81 13.07
C LYS A 101 20.67 3.67 12.47
N THR A 102 20.56 3.58 11.17
CA THR A 102 19.48 4.19 10.39
C THR A 102 18.56 3.10 9.88
N LEU A 103 17.26 3.26 10.09
CA LEU A 103 16.22 2.34 9.66
C LEU A 103 15.24 3.08 8.77
N GLU A 104 14.91 2.49 7.62
CA GLU A 104 13.89 3.01 6.71
C GLU A 104 12.61 2.21 6.86
N LEU A 105 11.50 2.88 7.18
CA LEU A 105 10.19 2.25 7.36
C LEU A 105 9.14 3.02 6.55
N THR A 106 8.16 2.28 6.04
CA THR A 106 6.98 2.88 5.41
C THR A 106 6.11 3.52 6.48
N THR A 107 5.82 4.82 6.31
CA THR A 107 5.07 5.62 7.29
C THR A 107 3.73 6.12 6.78
N ALA A 108 3.50 6.08 5.47
CA ALA A 108 2.22 6.47 4.88
C ALA A 108 1.95 5.74 3.56
N CYS A 109 0.68 5.73 3.18
CA CYS A 109 0.21 5.31 1.86
C CYS A 109 -0.52 6.49 1.22
N VAL A 110 -0.07 6.93 0.06
CA VAL A 110 -0.57 8.15 -0.59
C VAL A 110 -0.93 7.91 -2.05
N CYS A 111 -1.91 8.66 -2.53
CA CYS A 111 -2.31 8.68 -3.94
C CYS A 111 -1.49 9.76 -4.67
N VAL A 112 -0.61 9.37 -5.59
CA VAL A 112 0.30 10.29 -6.29
C VAL A 112 0.30 10.02 -7.79
N VAL A 113 0.69 11.04 -8.57
CA VAL A 113 0.88 10.90 -10.02
C VAL A 113 1.96 9.86 -10.29
N SER A 114 1.68 8.91 -11.17
CA SER A 114 2.66 7.92 -11.60
C SER A 114 3.87 8.57 -12.27
N LYS A 115 5.05 8.01 -12.06
CA LYS A 115 6.28 8.47 -12.73
C LYS A 115 6.19 8.37 -14.24
N SER A 116 5.42 7.42 -14.77
CA SER A 116 5.17 7.26 -16.20
C SER A 116 4.31 8.39 -16.79
N ALA A 117 3.39 8.96 -16.01
CA ALA A 117 2.59 10.12 -16.44
C ALA A 117 3.46 11.38 -16.66
N GLY A 118 4.55 11.52 -15.92
CA GLY A 118 5.50 12.63 -16.09
C GLY A 118 6.16 12.67 -17.46
N ALA A 119 6.26 11.54 -18.17
CA ALA A 119 6.81 11.47 -19.50
C ALA A 119 5.89 12.07 -20.58
N VAL A 120 4.58 12.09 -20.34
CA VAL A 120 3.58 12.65 -21.27
C VAL A 120 3.45 14.16 -21.13
N TRP A 121 3.76 14.73 -19.96
CA TRP A 121 3.69 16.16 -19.67
C TRP A 121 5.03 16.89 -19.95
N GLY A 122 6.06 16.15 -20.38
CA GLY A 122 7.41 16.69 -20.66
C GLY A 122 7.56 17.55 -21.90
N GLY A 123 6.46 18.03 -22.51
CA GLY A 123 6.49 18.88 -23.71
C GLY A 123 6.70 20.37 -23.46
N GLN A 124 6.76 20.87 -22.24
CA GLN A 124 6.99 22.28 -21.95
C GLN A 124 8.01 22.46 -20.82
N ARG A 125 9.30 22.40 -21.19
CA ARG A 125 10.34 23.01 -20.38
C ARG A 125 10.17 24.52 -20.46
N THR A 126 9.50 25.11 -19.50
CA THR A 126 9.70 26.53 -19.21
C THR A 126 11.08 26.66 -18.56
N THR A 127 12.02 27.12 -19.34
CA THR A 127 13.32 27.61 -18.88
C THR A 127 13.07 28.81 -17.96
N GLY A 128 13.46 28.69 -16.71
CA GLY A 128 13.65 29.85 -15.84
C GLY A 128 12.72 29.95 -14.63
N GLY A 129 13.13 29.38 -13.55
CA GLY A 129 12.58 29.61 -12.21
C GLY A 129 13.31 28.76 -11.20
N ASP A 130 14.32 29.32 -10.56
CA ASP A 130 15.01 28.71 -9.43
C ASP A 130 14.02 28.59 -8.27
N PRO A 131 13.65 27.36 -7.79
CA PRO A 131 12.65 27.18 -6.74
C PRO A 131 13.13 27.57 -5.35
N HIS A 132 14.36 28.05 -5.20
CA HIS A 132 14.96 28.41 -3.91
C HIS A 132 15.17 29.89 -3.66
N LYS A 133 14.55 30.78 -4.45
CA LYS A 133 14.66 32.21 -4.13
C LYS A 133 13.55 32.60 -3.15
N PRO A 134 13.87 32.91 -1.87
CA PRO A 134 12.86 33.35 -0.90
C PRO A 134 12.27 34.68 -1.36
N ALA A 135 10.94 34.76 -1.35
CA ALA A 135 10.24 36.02 -1.59
C ALA A 135 10.68 37.05 -0.54
N LYS A 136 11.19 38.18 -0.97
CA LYS A 136 11.41 39.33 -0.12
C LYS A 136 10.05 40.04 0.08
N PHE A 137 9.58 40.05 1.30
CA PHE A 137 8.52 40.94 1.75
C PHE A 137 9.13 42.30 2.12
#